data_a100ba522c2e0d41e601223978f90d1e
#
_entry.id   a100ba522c2e0d41e601223978f90d1e
#
_cell.length_a   1.000
_cell.length_b   1.000
_cell.length_c   1.000
_cell.angle_alpha   90.00
_cell.angle_beta   90.00
_cell.angle_gamma   90.00
#
_symmetry.space_group_name_H-M   'P 1'
#
loop_
_entity.id
_entity.type
_entity.pdbx_description
1 polymer ?
#
loop_
_entity_poly.entity_id
_entity_poly.type
_entity_poly.pdbx_seq_one_letter_code
_entity_poly.pdbx_strand_id
1 'polypeptide(L)'
;MLPMFQSEALWLNFDSKYMWDRGTGYPFAIKVATGKINAVTGDNLGEGLKRKPQDYMVSTEQPWLDGYCVEKGFIRQFVAMPLGSGYSAEEQISGEAEHGGIQIVVYPMKCEVFEKRFPKRTRKFKDAQMVFESAPLMSMKVGAADMGLAPGGRMRQEIYKDPFKLSDWDMDQKSRGFVHLANSLVWRAITGDAPPTVPFTAKEYTDYGLPWFDYYSDNSTALKGSEKLK
;
A
#
# COMPACT_ATOMS: atom_id res chain seq x y z
N MET A 1 -10.48 -6.56 -9.29
CA MET A 1 -11.48 -5.73 -8.59
C MET A 1 -11.46 -6.12 -7.13
N LEU A 2 -11.57 -5.15 -6.22
CA LEU A 2 -11.60 -5.34 -4.76
C LEU A 2 -12.91 -4.76 -4.22
N PRO A 3 -13.75 -5.56 -3.55
CA PRO A 3 -14.94 -5.02 -2.89
C PRO A 3 -14.52 -4.24 -1.63
N MET A 4 -15.10 -3.06 -1.46
CA MET A 4 -14.96 -2.27 -0.24
C MET A 4 -16.30 -1.64 0.14
N PHE A 5 -16.54 -1.53 1.44
CA PHE A 5 -17.67 -0.77 1.94
C PHE A 5 -17.31 0.71 2.06
N GLN A 6 -18.32 1.57 1.96
CA GLN A 6 -18.10 3.00 2.18
C GLN A 6 -17.56 3.25 3.59
N SER A 7 -16.57 4.10 3.71
CA SER A 7 -15.83 4.42 4.93
C SER A 7 -14.97 3.27 5.50
N GLU A 8 -14.81 2.19 4.76
CA GLU A 8 -13.88 1.13 5.10
C GLU A 8 -12.44 1.62 4.90
N ALA A 9 -11.57 1.36 5.88
CA ALA A 9 -10.15 1.65 5.76
C ALA A 9 -9.42 0.51 5.06
N LEU A 10 -8.39 0.86 4.29
CA LEU A 10 -7.53 -0.07 3.55
C LEU A 10 -6.07 0.14 3.94
N TRP A 11 -5.34 -0.95 4.02
CA TRP A 11 -3.88 -0.96 4.06
C TRP A 11 -3.32 -1.92 3.00
N LEU A 12 -2.14 -1.61 2.50
CA LEU A 12 -1.48 -2.37 1.45
C LEU A 12 -0.24 -3.04 2.02
N ASN A 13 -0.18 -4.37 1.94
CA ASN A 13 0.97 -5.14 2.37
C ASN A 13 1.84 -5.48 1.15
N PHE A 14 3.15 -5.19 1.26
CA PHE A 14 4.17 -5.45 0.24
C PHE A 14 5.21 -6.45 0.73
N ASP A 15 4.90 -7.23 1.75
CA ASP A 15 5.86 -8.16 2.33
C ASP A 15 6.41 -9.11 1.26
N SER A 16 7.73 -9.09 1.12
CA SER A 16 8.42 -9.92 0.14
C SER A 16 8.88 -11.21 0.79
N LYS A 17 8.74 -12.32 0.04
CA LYS A 17 9.20 -13.63 0.52
C LYS A 17 10.65 -13.56 1.00
N TYR A 18 10.84 -13.82 2.29
CA TYR A 18 12.17 -13.85 2.90
C TYR A 18 13.01 -15.03 2.38
N MET A 19 14.21 -14.72 1.92
CA MET A 19 15.17 -15.70 1.42
C MET A 19 16.21 -15.97 2.51
N TRP A 20 16.11 -17.13 3.16
CA TRP A 20 16.95 -17.51 4.30
C TRP A 20 18.44 -17.56 3.94
N ASP A 21 18.78 -18.01 2.74
CA ASP A 21 20.14 -18.06 2.22
C ASP A 21 20.74 -16.69 1.91
N ARG A 22 19.90 -15.65 1.83
CA ARG A 22 20.29 -14.23 1.59
C ARG A 22 20.16 -13.36 2.83
N GLY A 23 19.30 -13.74 3.77
CA GLY A 23 18.97 -12.98 4.97
C GLY A 23 18.10 -11.74 4.71
N THR A 24 17.39 -11.70 3.58
CA THR A 24 16.48 -10.62 3.19
C THR A 24 15.43 -11.12 2.20
N GLY A 25 14.36 -10.35 1.97
CA GLY A 25 13.51 -10.47 0.79
C GLY A 25 14.17 -9.86 -0.45
N TYR A 26 13.63 -10.12 -1.64
CA TYR A 26 14.08 -9.42 -2.85
C TYR A 26 13.54 -7.99 -2.82
N PRO A 27 14.38 -6.95 -2.93
CA PRO A 27 13.92 -5.57 -2.85
C PRO A 27 13.19 -5.14 -4.13
N PHE A 28 12.06 -4.46 -3.94
CA PHE A 28 11.31 -3.79 -4.99
C PHE A 28 11.08 -2.32 -4.63
N ALA A 29 11.23 -1.42 -5.59
CA ALA A 29 10.74 -0.06 -5.48
C ALA A 29 9.29 -0.03 -5.94
N ILE A 30 8.38 0.40 -5.06
CA ILE A 30 6.92 0.34 -5.25
C ILE A 30 6.35 1.75 -5.23
N LYS A 31 5.71 2.15 -6.33
CA LYS A 31 4.88 3.35 -6.38
C LYS A 31 3.43 2.95 -6.16
N VAL A 32 2.76 3.66 -5.27
CA VAL A 32 1.32 3.55 -5.02
C VAL A 32 0.66 4.87 -5.36
N ALA A 33 -0.41 4.80 -6.12
CA ALA A 33 -1.27 5.94 -6.38
C ALA A 33 -2.75 5.54 -6.26
N THR A 34 -3.60 6.49 -5.96
CA THR A 34 -5.05 6.34 -5.95
C THR A 34 -5.66 7.42 -6.83
N GLY A 35 -6.51 7.04 -7.78
CA GLY A 35 -6.97 8.01 -8.79
C GLY A 35 -5.80 8.72 -9.50
N LYS A 36 -4.71 8.01 -9.74
CA LYS A 36 -3.44 8.52 -10.29
C LYS A 36 -2.68 9.55 -9.43
N ILE A 37 -3.10 9.81 -8.20
CA ILE A 37 -2.37 10.65 -7.25
C ILE A 37 -1.41 9.79 -6.44
N ASN A 38 -0.13 10.08 -6.51
CA ASN A 38 0.92 9.34 -5.78
C ASN A 38 0.76 9.50 -4.26
N ALA A 39 0.67 8.40 -3.55
CA ALA A 39 0.40 8.40 -2.10
C ALA A 39 1.55 8.96 -1.23
N VAL A 40 2.75 9.08 -1.78
CA VAL A 40 3.91 9.61 -1.07
C VAL A 40 4.10 11.11 -1.32
N THR A 41 3.89 11.57 -2.56
CA THR A 41 4.21 12.96 -2.95
C THR A 41 2.98 13.83 -3.20
N GLY A 42 1.80 13.25 -3.46
CA GLY A 42 0.63 13.97 -3.91
C GLY A 42 0.71 14.50 -5.36
N ASP A 43 1.75 14.12 -6.09
CA ASP A 43 1.86 14.45 -7.52
C ASP A 43 1.11 13.42 -8.38
N ASN A 44 0.84 13.76 -9.63
CA ASN A 44 0.34 12.79 -10.60
C ASN A 44 1.35 11.63 -10.77
N LEU A 45 0.82 10.42 -10.91
CA LEU A 45 1.61 9.21 -11.14
C LEU A 45 2.37 9.32 -12.48
N GLY A 46 3.64 9.67 -12.41
CA GLY A 46 4.52 9.77 -13.56
C GLY A 46 5.31 8.49 -13.82
N GLU A 47 6.02 8.47 -14.95
CA GLU A 47 6.93 7.40 -15.35
C GLU A 47 8.20 7.38 -14.48
N GLY A 48 8.81 6.18 -14.36
CA GLY A 48 10.05 5.97 -13.63
C GLY A 48 9.94 6.22 -12.12
N LEU A 49 11.10 6.24 -11.47
CA LEU A 49 11.26 6.54 -10.05
C LEU A 49 11.90 7.91 -9.88
N LYS A 50 11.40 8.70 -8.95
CA LYS A 50 11.99 9.98 -8.55
C LYS A 50 12.52 9.87 -7.12
N ARG A 51 13.69 10.46 -6.86
CA ARG A 51 14.30 10.46 -5.52
C ARG A 51 14.21 11.82 -4.81
N LYS A 52 13.90 12.87 -5.55
CA LYS A 52 13.80 14.23 -5.01
C LYS A 52 12.59 14.97 -5.64
N PRO A 53 11.43 14.95 -4.98
CA PRO A 53 11.05 14.14 -3.83
C PRO A 53 11.00 12.65 -4.20
N GLN A 54 11.22 11.78 -3.21
CA GLN A 54 11.07 10.33 -3.40
C GLN A 54 9.57 10.02 -3.55
N ASP A 55 9.21 9.33 -4.64
CA ASP A 55 7.82 9.03 -5.03
C ASP A 55 7.47 7.54 -4.97
N TYR A 56 8.29 6.75 -4.27
CA TYR A 56 8.15 5.31 -4.11
C TYR A 56 8.59 4.86 -2.72
N MET A 57 8.31 3.62 -2.40
CA MET A 57 8.77 2.92 -1.19
C MET A 57 9.63 1.72 -1.59
N VAL A 58 10.40 1.18 -0.65
CA VAL A 58 11.19 -0.04 -0.83
C VAL A 58 10.59 -1.15 0.00
N SER A 59 10.19 -2.27 -0.61
CA SER A 59 9.44 -3.34 0.06
C SER A 59 10.15 -3.96 1.27
N THR A 60 11.49 -4.01 1.26
CA THR A 60 12.29 -4.54 2.39
C THR A 60 12.39 -3.57 3.57
N GLU A 61 12.17 -2.28 3.33
CA GLU A 61 12.23 -1.22 4.34
C GLU A 61 10.83 -0.79 4.80
N GLN A 62 9.85 -0.90 3.88
CA GLN A 62 8.47 -0.48 4.08
C GLN A 62 7.55 -1.64 3.71
N PRO A 63 7.28 -2.58 4.64
CA PRO A 63 6.50 -3.78 4.33
C PRO A 63 5.02 -3.51 4.08
N TRP A 64 4.50 -2.35 4.50
CA TRP A 64 3.11 -1.94 4.22
C TRP A 64 2.92 -0.42 4.17
N LEU A 65 1.78 0.00 3.65
CA LEU A 65 1.33 1.39 3.58
C LEU A 65 -0.15 1.48 3.97
N ASP A 66 -0.44 2.31 4.97
CA ASP A 66 -1.80 2.52 5.47
C ASP A 66 -2.50 3.75 4.87
N GLY A 67 -1.77 4.61 4.15
CA GLY A 67 -2.36 5.84 3.64
C GLY A 67 -1.39 6.79 2.94
N TYR A 68 -1.82 8.03 2.86
CA TYR A 68 -1.09 9.14 2.22
C TYR A 68 -0.06 9.75 3.17
N CYS A 69 1.17 9.93 2.69
CA CYS A 69 2.28 10.53 3.45
C CYS A 69 2.11 12.05 3.56
N VAL A 70 1.46 12.53 4.61
CA VAL A 70 1.13 13.95 4.77
C VAL A 70 2.24 14.75 5.42
N GLU A 71 2.93 14.17 6.39
CA GLU A 71 4.09 14.76 7.04
C GLU A 71 5.01 13.68 7.63
N LYS A 72 6.18 14.07 8.13
CA LYS A 72 7.11 13.11 8.73
C LYS A 72 6.47 12.40 9.92
N GLY A 73 6.39 11.08 9.84
CA GLY A 73 5.83 10.21 10.88
C GLY A 73 4.31 10.14 10.91
N PHE A 74 3.62 10.76 9.93
CA PHE A 74 2.17 10.73 9.87
C PHE A 74 1.64 10.50 8.48
N ILE A 75 0.60 9.69 8.42
CA ILE A 75 -0.20 9.41 7.23
C ILE A 75 -1.67 9.79 7.47
N ARG A 76 -2.43 9.93 6.38
CA ARG A 76 -3.89 9.86 6.39
C ARG A 76 -4.31 8.54 5.78
N GLN A 77 -5.11 7.77 6.53
CA GLN A 77 -5.57 6.45 6.07
C GLN A 77 -6.21 6.49 4.68
N PHE A 78 -6.03 5.41 3.94
CA PHE A 78 -6.86 5.13 2.78
C PHE A 78 -8.26 4.74 3.24
N VAL A 79 -9.27 5.52 2.90
CA VAL A 79 -10.68 5.26 3.23
C VAL A 79 -11.51 5.23 1.96
N ALA A 80 -12.27 4.16 1.78
CA ALA A 80 -13.12 4.00 0.61
C ALA A 80 -14.30 4.97 0.61
N MET A 81 -14.40 5.79 -0.42
CA MET A 81 -15.48 6.75 -0.61
C MET A 81 -16.01 6.67 -2.05
N PRO A 82 -17.31 6.98 -2.27
CA PRO A 82 -17.84 7.06 -3.62
C PRO A 82 -17.08 8.10 -4.45
N LEU A 83 -16.66 7.72 -5.65
CA LEU A 83 -16.07 8.64 -6.62
C LEU A 83 -17.15 9.63 -7.11
N GLY A 84 -16.81 10.90 -7.25
CA GLY A 84 -17.75 11.97 -7.58
C GLY A 84 -18.41 12.64 -6.35
N SER A 85 -18.03 12.22 -5.13
CA SER A 85 -18.54 12.81 -3.89
C SER A 85 -17.67 13.93 -3.31
N GLY A 86 -16.54 14.27 -3.96
CA GLY A 86 -15.61 15.31 -3.54
C GLY A 86 -14.62 14.89 -2.44
N TYR A 87 -14.62 13.63 -2.03
CA TYR A 87 -13.81 13.17 -0.90
C TYR A 87 -12.54 12.42 -1.31
N SER A 88 -12.45 11.88 -2.53
CA SER A 88 -11.25 11.15 -2.94
C SER A 88 -10.05 12.10 -3.06
N ALA A 89 -8.83 11.55 -2.88
CA ALA A 89 -7.60 12.32 -3.07
C ALA A 89 -7.47 12.85 -4.50
N GLU A 90 -7.96 12.10 -5.49
CA GLU A 90 -8.05 12.54 -6.89
C GLU A 90 -8.87 13.82 -6.99
N GLU A 91 -10.11 13.82 -6.49
CA GLU A 91 -11.02 14.96 -6.57
C GLU A 91 -10.48 16.19 -5.83
N GLN A 92 -9.89 15.98 -4.64
CA GLN A 92 -9.35 17.07 -3.82
C GLN A 92 -8.11 17.74 -4.43
N ILE A 93 -7.31 17.00 -5.20
CA ILE A 93 -6.04 17.48 -5.76
C ILE A 93 -6.19 17.91 -7.23
N SER A 94 -6.86 17.09 -8.05
CA SER A 94 -7.04 17.39 -9.49
C SER A 94 -8.35 18.10 -9.81
N GLY A 95 -9.36 18.02 -8.96
CA GLY A 95 -10.72 18.46 -9.23
C GLY A 95 -11.53 17.50 -10.11
N GLU A 96 -10.97 16.35 -10.46
CA GLU A 96 -11.55 15.38 -11.38
C GLU A 96 -11.91 14.08 -10.66
N ALA A 97 -12.87 13.32 -11.17
CA ALA A 97 -13.34 12.04 -10.64
C ALA A 97 -13.38 11.00 -11.78
N GLU A 98 -12.22 10.75 -12.41
CA GLU A 98 -12.16 9.96 -13.64
C GLU A 98 -11.62 8.54 -13.42
N HIS A 99 -10.68 8.37 -12.50
CA HIS A 99 -9.88 7.16 -12.45
C HIS A 99 -10.20 6.27 -11.26
N GLY A 100 -10.30 6.86 -10.08
CA GLY A 100 -10.50 6.11 -8.84
C GLY A 100 -9.48 4.99 -8.62
N GLY A 101 -9.86 4.00 -7.82
CA GLY A 101 -9.08 2.77 -7.62
C GLY A 101 -7.64 2.97 -7.14
N ILE A 102 -6.84 1.90 -7.23
CA ILE A 102 -5.44 1.89 -6.81
C ILE A 102 -4.56 1.53 -8.00
N GLN A 103 -3.52 2.32 -8.23
CA GLN A 103 -2.49 2.05 -9.23
C GLN A 103 -1.19 1.68 -8.50
N ILE A 104 -0.59 0.57 -8.90
CA ILE A 104 0.69 0.10 -8.35
C ILE A 104 1.67 -0.07 -9.49
N VAL A 105 2.87 0.48 -9.34
CA VAL A 105 3.98 0.27 -10.26
C VAL A 105 5.17 -0.25 -9.47
N VAL A 106 5.73 -1.37 -9.91
CA VAL A 106 6.80 -2.08 -9.21
C VAL A 106 8.03 -2.16 -10.10
N TYR A 107 9.18 -1.82 -9.54
CA TYR A 107 10.50 -1.93 -10.18
C TYR A 107 11.38 -2.86 -9.34
N PRO A 108 11.88 -3.97 -9.88
CA PRO A 108 12.80 -4.84 -9.14
C PRO A 108 14.18 -4.19 -9.00
N MET A 109 14.94 -4.59 -7.99
CA MET A 109 16.37 -4.32 -7.98
C MET A 109 17.03 -5.08 -9.14
N LYS A 110 18.06 -4.52 -9.75
CA LYS A 110 18.86 -5.22 -10.77
C LYS A 110 19.47 -6.51 -10.19
N CYS A 111 19.37 -7.61 -10.90
CA CYS A 111 19.80 -8.91 -10.42
C CYS A 111 21.29 -8.90 -10.00
N GLU A 112 22.15 -8.32 -10.79
CA GLU A 112 23.59 -8.17 -10.52
C GLU A 112 23.88 -7.35 -9.26
N VAL A 113 23.07 -6.32 -8.99
CA VAL A 113 23.19 -5.50 -7.77
C VAL A 113 22.73 -6.31 -6.57
N PHE A 114 21.61 -7.04 -6.70
CA PHE A 114 21.11 -7.91 -5.66
C PHE A 114 22.12 -9.00 -5.29
N GLU A 115 22.67 -9.72 -6.26
CA GLU A 115 23.65 -10.76 -6.03
C GLU A 115 24.91 -10.23 -5.31
N LYS A 116 25.35 -9.03 -5.66
CA LYS A 116 26.51 -8.38 -5.05
C LYS A 116 26.24 -7.91 -3.62
N ARG A 117 25.05 -7.36 -3.35
CA ARG A 117 24.70 -6.81 -2.01
C ARG A 117 24.30 -7.88 -1.02
N PHE A 118 23.61 -8.91 -1.49
CA PHE A 118 23.05 -9.99 -0.69
C PHE A 118 23.58 -11.36 -1.16
N PRO A 119 24.88 -11.64 -1.00
CA PRO A 119 25.46 -12.91 -1.42
C PRO A 119 24.85 -14.08 -0.66
N LYS A 120 24.75 -15.23 -1.30
CA LYS A 120 24.27 -16.47 -0.66
C LYS A 120 25.14 -16.83 0.53
N ARG A 121 24.51 -17.06 1.67
CA ARG A 121 25.17 -17.52 2.89
C ARG A 121 25.28 -19.04 2.87
N THR A 122 26.49 -19.58 2.95
CA THR A 122 26.74 -21.03 3.01
C THR A 122 26.53 -21.59 4.42
N ARG A 123 25.36 -21.34 5.03
CA ARG A 123 25.01 -21.97 6.31
C ARG A 123 24.22 -23.25 6.09
N LYS A 124 24.68 -24.37 6.64
CA LYS A 124 23.91 -25.62 6.79
C LYS A 124 22.78 -25.35 7.79
N PHE A 125 21.52 -25.41 7.31
CA PHE A 125 20.34 -25.28 8.18
C PHE A 125 20.04 -26.57 8.93
N LYS A 126 19.71 -26.45 10.22
CA LYS A 126 18.88 -27.40 10.94
C LYS A 126 17.43 -26.91 10.83
N ASP A 127 16.56 -27.83 10.44
CA ASP A 127 15.15 -27.55 10.14
C ASP A 127 14.39 -26.93 11.32
N ALA A 128 13.71 -25.82 11.06
CA ALA A 128 12.66 -25.29 11.93
C ALA A 128 11.38 -25.09 11.11
N GLN A 129 10.35 -25.84 11.46
CA GLN A 129 9.01 -25.74 10.90
C GLN A 129 8.24 -24.60 11.56
N MET A 130 7.67 -23.68 10.76
CA MET A 130 6.67 -22.70 11.21
C MET A 130 5.30 -23.04 10.64
N VAL A 131 4.30 -22.96 11.51
CA VAL A 131 2.90 -23.19 11.20
C VAL A 131 2.18 -21.85 11.19
N PHE A 132 1.36 -21.57 10.18
CA PHE A 132 0.49 -20.40 10.08
C PHE A 132 -0.98 -20.81 10.26
N GLU A 133 -1.68 -20.08 11.12
CA GLU A 133 -3.13 -20.20 11.28
C GLU A 133 -3.85 -18.98 10.68
N SER A 134 -5.00 -19.22 10.04
CA SER A 134 -5.86 -18.21 9.41
C SER A 134 -7.22 -18.10 10.12
N ALA A 135 -7.76 -16.89 10.27
CA ALA A 135 -9.02 -16.58 10.94
C ALA A 135 -10.19 -16.31 9.96
N PRO A 136 -11.46 -16.52 10.35
CA PRO A 136 -12.62 -16.44 9.47
C PRO A 136 -13.32 -15.08 9.42
N LEU A 137 -14.11 -14.85 8.35
CA LEU A 137 -14.73 -13.60 7.92
C LEU A 137 -16.27 -13.61 7.95
N MET A 138 -16.92 -12.48 8.27
CA MET A 138 -18.38 -12.31 8.22
C MET A 138 -18.82 -10.98 7.55
N SER A 139 -20.06 -10.92 6.99
CA SER A 139 -20.49 -9.92 6.00
C SER A 139 -21.70 -9.01 6.33
N MET A 140 -21.73 -7.76 5.80
CA MET A 140 -22.97 -6.93 5.59
C MET A 140 -22.86 -5.82 4.52
N LYS A 141 -24.02 -5.32 4.03
CA LYS A 141 -24.26 -4.67 2.71
C LYS A 141 -24.44 -3.15 2.73
N VAL A 142 -24.25 -2.43 1.57
CA VAL A 142 -25.15 -1.46 0.90
C VAL A 142 -24.49 -0.45 -0.10
N GLY A 143 -25.15 -0.06 -1.21
CA GLY A 143 -25.14 1.18 -2.02
C GLY A 143 -24.17 1.30 -3.23
N ALA A 144 -24.68 1.68 -4.41
CA ALA A 144 -23.98 1.58 -5.70
C ALA A 144 -23.37 2.90 -6.22
N ALA A 145 -22.03 2.98 -6.26
CA ALA A 145 -21.22 3.90 -7.09
C ALA A 145 -19.79 3.34 -7.17
N ASP A 146 -19.03 3.73 -8.20
CA ASP A 146 -17.60 3.46 -8.24
C ASP A 146 -16.91 4.09 -7.04
N MET A 147 -15.81 3.44 -6.57
CA MET A 147 -15.15 3.82 -5.34
C MET A 147 -13.75 4.40 -5.58
N GLY A 148 -13.47 5.52 -4.94
CA GLY A 148 -12.15 6.09 -4.78
C GLY A 148 -11.64 5.93 -3.35
N LEU A 149 -10.44 6.42 -3.08
CA LEU A 149 -9.89 6.49 -1.73
C LEU A 149 -9.75 7.94 -1.28
N ALA A 150 -10.36 8.23 -0.12
CA ALA A 150 -10.26 9.51 0.56
C ALA A 150 -9.13 9.51 1.60
N PRO A 151 -8.52 10.66 1.90
CA PRO A 151 -7.67 10.79 3.07
C PRO A 151 -8.53 10.71 4.33
N GLY A 152 -8.36 9.64 5.09
CA GLY A 152 -9.08 9.37 6.34
C GLY A 152 -8.43 9.99 7.55
N GLY A 153 -8.61 9.35 8.71
CA GLY A 153 -8.00 9.75 9.97
C GLY A 153 -6.47 9.83 9.91
N ARG A 154 -5.89 10.72 10.71
CA ARG A 154 -4.43 10.83 10.85
C ARG A 154 -3.91 9.69 11.70
N MET A 155 -2.92 8.98 11.19
CA MET A 155 -2.25 7.88 11.87
C MET A 155 -0.76 8.08 11.91
N ARG A 156 -0.11 7.37 12.80
CA ARG A 156 1.33 7.37 12.95
C ARG A 156 1.93 6.27 12.08
N GLN A 157 2.60 6.65 10.99
CA GLN A 157 3.41 5.77 10.16
C GLN A 157 4.53 6.58 9.52
N GLU A 158 5.75 6.10 9.62
CA GLU A 158 6.88 6.68 8.92
C GLU A 158 7.04 6.03 7.55
N ILE A 159 7.28 6.85 6.53
CA ILE A 159 7.66 6.39 5.19
C ILE A 159 9.16 6.61 5.04
N TYR A 160 9.89 5.52 4.78
CA TYR A 160 11.34 5.54 4.85
C TYR A 160 12.01 5.91 3.53
N LYS A 161 13.18 6.55 3.65
CA LYS A 161 14.03 6.84 2.49
C LYS A 161 14.62 5.54 1.95
N ASP A 162 14.69 5.47 0.63
CA ASP A 162 15.39 4.41 -0.09
C ASP A 162 16.87 4.35 0.35
N PRO A 163 17.35 3.23 0.92
CA PRO A 163 18.74 3.05 1.30
C PRO A 163 19.65 2.72 0.11
N PHE A 164 19.07 2.44 -1.07
CA PHE A 164 19.78 2.09 -2.28
C PHE A 164 19.98 3.29 -3.20
N LYS A 165 20.73 3.12 -4.29
CA LYS A 165 20.86 4.13 -5.33
C LYS A 165 19.74 3.98 -6.37
N LEU A 166 19.34 5.09 -6.99
CA LEU A 166 18.34 5.04 -8.06
C LEU A 166 18.79 4.14 -9.25
N SER A 167 20.09 4.06 -9.51
CA SER A 167 20.69 3.19 -10.52
C SER A 167 20.63 1.69 -10.19
N ASP A 168 20.33 1.34 -8.95
CA ASP A 168 20.24 -0.05 -8.49
C ASP A 168 18.89 -0.69 -8.91
N TRP A 169 17.90 0.14 -9.28
CA TRP A 169 16.59 -0.30 -9.75
C TRP A 169 16.59 -0.55 -11.26
N ASP A 170 15.90 -1.61 -11.67
CA ASP A 170 15.69 -1.92 -13.08
C ASP A 170 14.47 -1.17 -13.61
N MET A 171 14.70 -0.11 -14.38
CA MET A 171 13.61 0.73 -14.90
C MET A 171 12.91 0.10 -16.13
N ASP A 172 13.54 -0.89 -16.75
CA ASP A 172 13.02 -1.54 -17.95
C ASP A 172 12.11 -2.72 -17.57
N GLN A 173 12.39 -3.39 -16.43
CA GLN A 173 11.64 -4.52 -15.92
C GLN A 173 10.54 -4.08 -14.92
N LYS A 174 9.66 -3.18 -15.35
CA LYS A 174 8.56 -2.72 -14.51
C LYS A 174 7.29 -3.56 -14.69
N SER A 175 6.56 -3.76 -13.60
CA SER A 175 5.19 -4.28 -13.61
C SER A 175 4.21 -3.22 -13.16
N ARG A 176 3.02 -3.20 -13.76
CA ARG A 176 1.93 -2.29 -13.38
C ARG A 176 0.68 -3.08 -13.05
N GLY A 177 -0.01 -2.68 -12.00
CA GLY A 177 -1.31 -3.19 -11.61
C GLY A 177 -2.30 -2.06 -11.41
N PHE A 178 -3.55 -2.32 -11.75
CA PHE A 178 -4.69 -1.45 -11.42
C PHE A 178 -5.74 -2.27 -10.68
N VAL A 179 -6.19 -1.78 -9.54
CA VAL A 179 -7.23 -2.41 -8.73
C VAL A 179 -8.44 -1.48 -8.71
N HIS A 180 -9.50 -1.87 -9.39
CA HIS A 180 -10.80 -1.23 -9.26
C HIS A 180 -11.37 -1.49 -7.86
N LEU A 181 -11.87 -0.46 -7.22
CA LEU A 181 -12.62 -0.56 -5.98
C LEU A 181 -14.10 -0.59 -6.32
N ALA A 182 -14.80 -1.59 -5.85
CA ALA A 182 -16.23 -1.75 -6.07
C ALA A 182 -16.96 -1.75 -4.73
N ASN A 183 -18.01 -0.96 -4.61
CA ASN A 183 -18.88 -1.09 -3.46
C ASN A 183 -19.66 -2.42 -3.49
N SER A 184 -20.30 -2.77 -2.40
CA SER A 184 -20.99 -4.06 -2.24
C SER A 184 -22.11 -4.31 -3.24
N LEU A 185 -22.79 -3.27 -3.77
CA LEU A 185 -23.84 -3.43 -4.79
C LEU A 185 -23.25 -3.66 -6.17
N VAL A 186 -22.23 -2.88 -6.54
CA VAL A 186 -21.51 -3.07 -7.82
C VAL A 186 -20.85 -4.45 -7.84
N TRP A 187 -20.21 -4.84 -6.73
CA TRP A 187 -19.64 -6.19 -6.61
C TRP A 187 -20.69 -7.25 -6.88
N ARG A 188 -21.84 -7.19 -6.20
CA ARG A 188 -22.93 -8.16 -6.38
C ARG A 188 -23.52 -8.12 -7.78
N ALA A 189 -23.67 -6.94 -8.40
CA ALA A 189 -24.18 -6.81 -9.76
C ALA A 189 -23.26 -7.48 -10.79
N ILE A 190 -21.93 -7.45 -10.55
CA ILE A 190 -20.93 -8.03 -11.46
C ILE A 190 -20.72 -9.53 -11.21
N THR A 191 -20.65 -9.96 -9.95
CA THR A 191 -20.27 -11.33 -9.58
C THR A 191 -21.47 -12.23 -9.29
N GLY A 192 -22.62 -11.67 -8.96
CA GLY A 192 -23.78 -12.39 -8.43
C GLY A 192 -23.70 -12.68 -6.92
N ASP A 193 -22.52 -12.54 -6.31
CA ASP A 193 -22.24 -12.92 -4.94
C ASP A 193 -22.14 -11.71 -4.00
N ALA A 194 -22.32 -11.94 -2.70
CA ALA A 194 -21.99 -10.95 -1.69
C ALA A 194 -20.46 -10.75 -1.61
N PRO A 195 -19.97 -9.55 -1.18
CA PRO A 195 -18.54 -9.38 -0.92
C PRO A 195 -18.02 -10.47 0.04
N PRO A 196 -16.81 -11.00 -0.18
CA PRO A 196 -16.26 -12.09 0.62
C PRO A 196 -15.89 -11.68 2.04
N THR A 197 -15.81 -10.39 2.30
CA THR A 197 -15.40 -9.81 3.58
C THR A 197 -16.40 -8.80 4.07
N VAL A 198 -16.40 -8.57 5.40
CA VAL A 198 -17.15 -7.52 6.08
C VAL A 198 -16.19 -6.81 6.99
N PRO A 199 -16.15 -5.47 6.92
CA PRO A 199 -15.32 -4.70 7.83
C PRO A 199 -15.78 -4.93 9.27
N PHE A 200 -14.82 -5.06 10.16
CA PHE A 200 -15.11 -5.00 11.59
C PHE A 200 -15.61 -3.60 11.95
N THR A 201 -16.63 -3.55 12.80
CA THR A 201 -16.99 -2.29 13.44
C THR A 201 -15.88 -1.86 14.40
N ALA A 202 -15.78 -0.58 14.72
CA ALA A 202 -14.80 -0.08 15.69
C ALA A 202 -14.91 -0.80 17.05
N LYS A 203 -16.14 -1.17 17.45
CA LYS A 203 -16.39 -1.94 18.67
C LYS A 203 -15.81 -3.35 18.56
N GLU A 204 -16.10 -4.07 17.49
CA GLU A 204 -15.57 -5.43 17.27
C GLU A 204 -14.05 -5.42 17.20
N TYR A 205 -13.46 -4.39 16.55
CA TYR A 205 -12.01 -4.21 16.48
C TYR A 205 -11.39 -4.09 17.88
N THR A 206 -12.03 -3.31 18.76
CA THR A 206 -11.61 -3.16 20.15
C THR A 206 -11.88 -4.42 20.99
N ASP A 207 -13.05 -5.04 20.83
CA ASP A 207 -13.45 -6.24 21.56
C ASP A 207 -12.54 -7.45 21.26
N TYR A 208 -12.05 -7.55 20.03
CA TYR A 208 -11.06 -8.57 19.62
C TYR A 208 -9.62 -8.24 20.04
N GLY A 209 -9.37 -7.07 20.64
CA GLY A 209 -8.03 -6.65 21.06
C GLY A 209 -7.06 -6.53 19.91
N LEU A 210 -7.54 -6.20 18.70
CA LEU A 210 -6.69 -6.06 17.52
C LEU A 210 -5.78 -4.85 17.70
N PRO A 211 -4.46 -5.02 17.45
CA PRO A 211 -3.51 -3.93 17.68
C PRO A 211 -3.68 -2.83 16.64
N TRP A 212 -3.65 -1.58 17.10
CA TRP A 212 -3.40 -0.42 16.26
C TRP A 212 -1.89 -0.42 15.95
N PHE A 213 -1.51 -0.78 14.71
CA PHE A 213 -0.12 -0.95 14.35
C PHE A 213 0.62 0.39 14.22
N ASP A 214 1.67 0.54 15.01
CA ASP A 214 2.71 1.53 14.78
C ASP A 214 3.96 0.81 14.24
N TYR A 215 4.42 1.15 13.04
CA TYR A 215 5.66 0.63 12.48
C TYR A 215 6.78 1.66 12.60
N TYR A 216 7.83 1.30 13.30
CA TYR A 216 9.02 2.13 13.47
C TYR A 216 10.29 1.33 13.18
N SER A 217 11.25 1.99 12.56
CA SER A 217 12.60 1.47 12.40
C SER A 217 13.60 2.55 12.80
N ASP A 218 14.30 2.34 13.90
CA ASP A 218 15.33 3.26 14.40
C ASP A 218 16.50 3.43 13.43
N ASN A 219 16.69 2.46 12.52
CA ASN A 219 17.79 2.44 11.55
C ASN A 219 17.46 3.12 10.22
N SER A 220 16.21 3.57 10.02
CA SER A 220 15.73 4.13 8.74
C SER A 220 15.41 5.62 8.87
N THR A 221 15.69 6.39 7.80
CA THR A 221 15.38 7.81 7.77
C THR A 221 14.03 8.04 7.08
N ALA A 222 13.07 8.63 7.82
CA ALA A 222 11.75 8.94 7.32
C ALA A 222 11.74 10.09 6.30
N LEU A 223 10.77 10.06 5.38
CA LEU A 223 10.45 11.15 4.46
C LEU A 223 9.73 12.29 5.20
N LYS A 224 9.79 13.50 4.63
CA LYS A 224 9.13 14.69 5.21
C LYS A 224 7.62 14.70 5.03
N GLY A 225 7.09 13.90 4.12
CA GLY A 225 5.69 13.96 3.70
C GLY A 225 5.41 15.06 2.69
N SER A 226 4.16 15.15 2.25
CA SER A 226 3.71 16.08 1.19
C SER A 226 2.68 17.07 1.70
N GLU A 227 2.93 18.35 1.46
CA GLU A 227 1.96 19.43 1.73
C GLU A 227 0.67 19.28 0.91
N LYS A 228 0.75 18.67 -0.29
CA LYS A 228 -0.42 18.45 -1.17
C LYS A 228 -1.39 17.40 -0.62
N LEU A 229 -0.93 16.53 0.28
CA LEU A 229 -1.71 15.44 0.86
C LEU A 229 -2.26 15.79 2.27
N LYS A 230 -1.98 16.98 2.76
CA LYS A 230 -2.51 17.48 4.04
C LYS A 230 -3.98 17.84 3.92
#